data_95b24ca83d0fc07594d8fe285da0342c
#
_entry.id   95b24ca83d0fc07594d8fe285da0342c
#
_cell.length_a   1.000
_cell.length_b   1.000
_cell.length_c   1.000
_cell.angle_alpha   90.00
_cell.angle_beta   90.00
_cell.angle_gamma   90.00
#
_symmetry.space_group_name_H-M   'P 1'
#
loop_
_entity.id
_entity.type
_entity.pdbx_description
1 polymer ?
#
loop_
_entity_poly.entity_id
_entity_poly.type
_entity_poly.pdbx_seq_one_letter_code
_entity_poly.pdbx_strand_id
1 'polypeptide(L)'
;ANLKQFPMFVGDGYEGGFNLEGFKAAAEEEAKKGKVKVLLNFPQNPSGYTPTVSEVTEICKIIKAQAEKGTKFLVCCDDAYFGLNYEENLIPESLFAYVCDLHENVAAVKIDGPTKEDYVWGFRCGFITFGGKGNTEEQYEALVKKLMGVIRSSVSCSNTPAQSIMLKTFQSETL
;
A
#
# COMPACT_ATOMS: atom_id res chain seq x y z
N ALA A 1 18.39 3.07 -8.61
CA ALA A 1 17.59 2.07 -7.90
C ALA A 1 17.42 0.85 -8.80
N ASN A 2 17.67 -0.34 -8.28
CA ASN A 2 17.43 -1.59 -9.04
C ASN A 2 15.95 -1.94 -8.89
N LEU A 3 15.11 -1.40 -9.77
CA LEU A 3 13.72 -1.81 -9.89
C LEU A 3 13.68 -3.09 -10.72
N LYS A 4 13.04 -4.12 -10.18
CA LYS A 4 12.66 -5.31 -10.94
C LYS A 4 11.17 -5.24 -11.24
N GLN A 5 10.83 -5.55 -12.47
CA GLN A 5 9.47 -5.58 -12.96
C GLN A 5 9.10 -6.99 -13.36
N PHE A 6 7.83 -7.31 -13.27
CA PHE A 6 7.24 -8.52 -13.84
C PHE A 6 5.95 -8.11 -14.59
N PRO A 7 5.53 -8.86 -15.60
CA PRO A 7 4.26 -8.60 -16.27
C PRO A 7 3.12 -8.69 -15.25
N MET A 8 2.33 -7.63 -15.14
CA MET A 8 1.28 -7.54 -14.12
C MET A 8 0.13 -8.51 -14.37
N PHE A 9 -0.16 -8.80 -15.63
CA PHE A 9 -1.28 -9.64 -16.04
C PHE A 9 -0.81 -10.93 -16.72
N VAL A 10 -1.65 -11.94 -16.67
CA VAL A 10 -1.48 -13.19 -17.42
C VAL A 10 -2.12 -13.04 -18.80
N GLY A 11 -1.39 -13.39 -19.87
CA GLY A 11 -1.89 -13.30 -21.24
C GLY A 11 -1.92 -11.86 -21.79
N ASP A 12 -2.79 -11.64 -22.77
CA ASP A 12 -2.96 -10.33 -23.41
C ASP A 12 -4.04 -9.54 -22.68
N GLY A 13 -3.63 -8.41 -22.08
CA GLY A 13 -4.50 -7.57 -21.29
C GLY A 13 -4.77 -8.11 -19.87
N TYR A 14 -5.79 -7.57 -19.20
CA TYR A 14 -6.10 -7.91 -17.79
C TYR A 14 -7.17 -9.00 -17.62
N GLU A 15 -7.66 -9.59 -18.69
CA GLU A 15 -8.66 -10.66 -18.64
C GLU A 15 -8.14 -11.92 -17.94
N GLY A 16 -6.82 -12.17 -18.00
CA GLY A 16 -6.17 -13.28 -17.32
C GLY A 16 -5.91 -13.06 -15.83
N GLY A 17 -6.26 -11.89 -15.27
CA GLY A 17 -6.05 -11.54 -13.88
C GLY A 17 -4.60 -11.20 -13.53
N PHE A 18 -4.35 -11.01 -12.24
CA PHE A 18 -3.02 -10.68 -11.73
C PHE A 18 -2.03 -11.85 -11.90
N ASN A 19 -0.84 -11.56 -12.37
CA ASN A 19 0.21 -12.56 -12.60
C ASN A 19 0.86 -13.02 -11.29
N LEU A 20 0.17 -13.90 -10.57
CA LEU A 20 0.64 -14.45 -9.28
C LEU A 20 1.96 -15.22 -9.42
N GLU A 21 2.17 -15.97 -10.52
CA GLU A 21 3.42 -16.71 -10.74
C GLU A 21 4.59 -15.74 -11.00
N GLY A 22 4.37 -14.70 -11.78
CA GLY A 22 5.37 -13.64 -12.00
C GLY A 22 5.72 -12.90 -10.71
N PHE A 23 4.71 -12.56 -9.89
CA PHE A 23 4.91 -11.96 -8.59
C PHE A 23 5.71 -12.88 -7.65
N LYS A 24 5.33 -14.16 -7.58
CA LYS A 24 6.02 -15.18 -6.77
C LYS A 24 7.49 -15.31 -7.18
N ALA A 25 7.75 -15.49 -8.47
CA ALA A 25 9.11 -15.62 -8.98
C ALA A 25 9.97 -14.39 -8.66
N ALA A 26 9.43 -13.18 -8.83
CA ALA A 26 10.12 -11.93 -8.49
C ALA A 26 10.38 -11.82 -6.97
N ALA A 27 9.39 -12.16 -6.13
CA ALA A 27 9.54 -12.15 -4.69
C ALA A 27 10.58 -13.16 -4.21
N GLU A 28 10.59 -14.36 -4.73
CA GLU A 28 11.57 -15.42 -4.40
C GLU A 28 12.99 -15.04 -4.82
N GLU A 29 13.16 -14.41 -5.97
CA GLU A 29 14.46 -13.96 -6.44
C GLU A 29 15.02 -12.83 -5.53
N GLU A 30 14.19 -11.84 -5.19
CA GLU A 30 14.60 -10.76 -4.30
C GLU A 30 14.80 -11.25 -2.85
N ALA A 31 14.05 -12.25 -2.42
CA ALA A 31 14.17 -12.88 -1.09
C ALA A 31 15.58 -13.46 -0.84
N LYS A 32 16.29 -13.88 -1.87
CA LYS A 32 17.70 -14.34 -1.75
C LYS A 32 18.63 -13.28 -1.15
N LYS A 33 18.24 -12.01 -1.21
CA LYS A 33 18.96 -10.88 -0.60
C LYS A 33 18.58 -10.64 0.86
N GLY A 34 17.67 -11.43 1.43
CA GLY A 34 17.17 -11.32 2.80
C GLY A 34 16.18 -10.18 3.04
N LYS A 35 15.92 -9.33 2.03
CA LYS A 35 14.99 -8.20 2.16
C LYS A 35 14.31 -7.89 0.81
N VAL A 36 13.00 -7.77 0.85
CA VAL A 36 12.16 -7.41 -0.30
C VAL A 36 11.42 -6.11 0.01
N LYS A 37 11.42 -5.20 -0.95
CA LYS A 37 10.53 -4.04 -0.96
C LYS A 37 9.60 -4.19 -2.16
N VAL A 38 8.31 -4.18 -1.92
CA VAL A 38 7.31 -4.29 -2.97
C VAL A 38 6.37 -3.10 -2.91
N LEU A 39 6.02 -2.55 -4.07
CA LEU A 39 4.99 -1.53 -4.23
C LEU A 39 3.84 -2.13 -5.01
N LEU A 40 2.64 -2.09 -4.43
CA LEU A 40 1.39 -2.54 -5.05
C LEU A 40 0.41 -1.37 -5.05
N ASN A 41 -0.01 -0.97 -6.25
CA ASN A 41 -0.96 0.11 -6.46
C ASN A 41 -2.29 -0.49 -6.90
N PHE A 42 -3.32 -0.38 -6.06
CA PHE A 42 -4.67 -0.89 -6.35
C PHE A 42 -5.74 0.05 -5.79
N PRO A 43 -6.70 0.51 -6.59
CA PRO A 43 -6.81 0.34 -8.06
C PRO A 43 -5.58 0.86 -8.79
N GLN A 44 -5.13 0.12 -9.79
CA GLN A 44 -3.87 0.39 -10.49
C GLN A 44 -4.02 1.49 -11.53
N ASN A 45 -3.10 2.42 -11.54
CA ASN A 45 -2.99 3.42 -12.58
C ASN A 45 -1.87 3.04 -13.59
N PRO A 46 -2.17 2.87 -14.89
CA PRO A 46 -3.37 3.37 -15.60
C PRO A 46 -4.45 2.33 -15.89
N SER A 47 -4.27 1.06 -15.54
CA SER A 47 -5.18 -0.01 -15.98
C SER A 47 -6.55 -0.01 -15.29
N GLY A 48 -6.69 0.62 -14.13
CA GLY A 48 -7.89 0.55 -13.30
C GLY A 48 -8.08 -0.78 -12.56
N TYR A 49 -7.12 -1.70 -12.71
CA TYR A 49 -7.23 -3.04 -12.13
C TYR A 49 -7.21 -3.04 -10.61
N THR A 50 -8.15 -3.77 -10.03
CA THR A 50 -8.21 -4.09 -8.61
C THR A 50 -8.26 -5.61 -8.44
N PRO A 51 -7.42 -6.21 -7.58
CA PRO A 51 -7.41 -7.65 -7.44
C PRO A 51 -8.67 -8.16 -6.73
N THR A 52 -9.01 -9.40 -7.02
CA THR A 52 -10.05 -10.14 -6.31
C THR A 52 -9.56 -10.55 -4.91
N VAL A 53 -10.50 -10.91 -4.04
CA VAL A 53 -10.18 -11.44 -2.70
C VAL A 53 -9.30 -12.69 -2.79
N SER A 54 -9.52 -13.55 -3.79
CA SER A 54 -8.70 -14.75 -4.01
C SER A 54 -7.26 -14.41 -4.39
N GLU A 55 -7.05 -13.45 -5.28
CA GLU A 55 -5.72 -13.01 -5.69
C GLU A 55 -4.95 -12.38 -4.52
N VAL A 56 -5.61 -11.54 -3.72
CA VAL A 56 -4.98 -10.96 -2.53
C VAL A 56 -4.62 -12.04 -1.51
N THR A 57 -5.46 -13.05 -1.35
CA THR A 57 -5.15 -14.19 -0.49
C THR A 57 -3.88 -14.90 -0.94
N GLU A 58 -3.70 -15.12 -2.24
CA GLU A 58 -2.49 -15.74 -2.80
C GLU A 58 -1.26 -14.82 -2.69
N ILE A 59 -1.41 -13.51 -2.93
CA ILE A 59 -0.34 -12.53 -2.70
C ILE A 59 0.14 -12.60 -1.25
N CYS A 60 -0.78 -12.62 -0.29
CA CYS A 60 -0.45 -12.76 1.14
C CYS A 60 0.25 -14.07 1.45
N LYS A 61 -0.19 -15.19 0.88
CA LYS A 61 0.48 -16.49 1.05
C LYS A 61 1.92 -16.48 0.52
N ILE A 62 2.15 -15.88 -0.65
CA ILE A 62 3.49 -15.76 -1.23
C ILE A 62 4.41 -14.95 -0.32
N ILE A 63 3.95 -13.79 0.15
CA ILE A 63 4.71 -12.92 1.06
C ILE A 63 5.01 -13.66 2.36
N LYS A 64 3.99 -14.27 2.98
CA LYS A 64 4.11 -14.99 4.25
C LYS A 64 5.10 -16.14 4.14
N ALA A 65 5.02 -16.95 3.10
CA ALA A 65 5.91 -18.09 2.89
C ALA A 65 7.40 -17.69 2.80
N GLN A 66 7.72 -16.52 2.26
CA GLN A 66 9.10 -16.02 2.25
C GLN A 66 9.48 -15.36 3.59
N ALA A 67 8.53 -14.71 4.24
CA ALA A 67 8.73 -14.11 5.57
C ALA A 67 9.03 -15.18 6.64
N GLU A 68 8.35 -16.32 6.59
CA GLU A 68 8.60 -17.49 7.43
C GLU A 68 10.01 -18.10 7.25
N LYS A 69 10.62 -17.92 6.07
CA LYS A 69 12.02 -18.29 5.80
C LYS A 69 13.02 -17.24 6.30
N GLY A 70 12.56 -16.18 6.98
CA GLY A 70 13.39 -15.12 7.55
C GLY A 70 13.58 -13.90 6.63
N THR A 71 12.98 -13.85 5.45
CA THR A 71 13.04 -12.67 4.57
C THR A 71 12.21 -11.53 5.14
N LYS A 72 12.79 -10.33 5.23
CA LYS A 72 12.09 -9.13 5.67
C LYS A 72 11.39 -8.44 4.51
N PHE A 73 10.10 -8.20 4.65
CA PHE A 73 9.30 -7.47 3.65
C PHE A 73 8.96 -6.06 4.10
N LEU A 74 9.01 -5.13 3.15
CA LEU A 74 8.32 -3.85 3.22
C LEU A 74 7.30 -3.82 2.09
N VAL A 75 6.02 -3.87 2.43
CA VAL A 75 4.91 -3.83 1.47
C VAL A 75 4.33 -2.43 1.47
N CYS A 76 4.51 -1.70 0.37
CA CYS A 76 3.93 -0.38 0.17
C CYS A 76 2.62 -0.55 -0.62
N CYS A 77 1.51 -0.21 0.01
CA CYS A 77 0.17 -0.19 -0.57
C CYS A 77 -0.11 1.24 -1.02
N ASP A 78 -0.14 1.47 -2.32
CA ASP A 78 -0.46 2.77 -2.91
C ASP A 78 -1.96 2.80 -3.21
N ASP A 79 -2.68 3.46 -2.33
CA ASP A 79 -4.15 3.57 -2.35
C ASP A 79 -4.63 4.89 -2.96
N ALA A 80 -3.84 5.50 -3.84
CA ALA A 80 -4.18 6.79 -4.46
C ALA A 80 -5.54 6.80 -5.17
N TYR A 81 -6.07 5.64 -5.55
CA TYR A 81 -7.37 5.45 -6.20
C TYR A 81 -8.34 4.60 -5.38
N PHE A 82 -8.08 4.45 -4.08
CA PHE A 82 -8.98 3.72 -3.19
C PHE A 82 -10.42 4.25 -3.27
N GLY A 83 -11.38 3.36 -3.15
CA GLY A 83 -12.81 3.69 -3.25
C GLY A 83 -13.37 3.72 -4.69
N LEU A 84 -12.51 3.70 -5.73
CA LEU A 84 -12.94 3.69 -7.13
C LEU A 84 -13.10 2.26 -7.67
N ASN A 85 -13.77 1.40 -6.92
CA ASN A 85 -14.09 0.02 -7.28
C ASN A 85 -15.57 -0.08 -7.60
N TYR A 86 -15.92 -0.61 -8.77
CA TYR A 86 -17.28 -0.65 -9.27
C TYR A 86 -17.77 -2.07 -9.58
N GLU A 87 -16.89 -3.06 -9.46
CA GLU A 87 -17.19 -4.45 -9.75
C GLU A 87 -17.38 -5.26 -8.47
N GLU A 88 -18.20 -6.32 -8.55
CA GLU A 88 -18.36 -7.29 -7.47
C GLU A 88 -17.14 -8.22 -7.39
N ASN A 89 -16.92 -8.83 -6.22
CA ASN A 89 -15.83 -9.77 -5.94
C ASN A 89 -14.41 -9.18 -5.86
N LEU A 90 -14.25 -7.88 -5.97
CA LEU A 90 -12.99 -7.20 -5.68
C LEU A 90 -12.75 -7.10 -4.18
N ILE A 91 -11.51 -6.80 -3.77
CA ILE A 91 -11.24 -6.52 -2.37
C ILE A 91 -12.03 -5.28 -1.92
N PRO A 92 -12.83 -5.36 -0.84
CA PRO A 92 -13.59 -4.22 -0.34
C PRO A 92 -12.74 -3.23 0.46
N GLU A 93 -11.57 -3.66 0.89
CA GLU A 93 -10.65 -2.91 1.75
C GLU A 93 -9.30 -2.72 1.06
N SER A 94 -8.50 -1.79 1.57
CA SER A 94 -7.11 -1.66 1.15
C SER A 94 -6.34 -2.96 1.33
N LEU A 95 -5.43 -3.27 0.40
CA LEU A 95 -4.47 -4.37 0.57
C LEU A 95 -3.70 -4.28 1.90
N PHE A 96 -3.53 -3.06 2.43
CA PHE A 96 -2.91 -2.82 3.73
C PHE A 96 -3.58 -3.64 4.86
N ALA A 97 -4.91 -3.75 4.86
CA ALA A 97 -5.65 -4.51 5.87
C ALA A 97 -5.27 -5.99 5.90
N TYR A 98 -4.90 -6.55 4.74
CA TYR A 98 -4.50 -7.95 4.61
C TYR A 98 -3.04 -8.22 4.98
N VAL A 99 -2.18 -7.22 4.89
CA VAL A 99 -0.73 -7.40 5.08
C VAL A 99 -0.19 -6.81 6.39
N CYS A 100 -0.91 -5.89 7.05
CA CYS A 100 -0.41 -5.16 8.21
C CYS A 100 -0.17 -6.01 9.47
N ASP A 101 -0.81 -7.17 9.57
CA ASP A 101 -0.62 -8.14 10.68
C ASP A 101 -0.25 -9.55 10.18
N LEU A 102 0.32 -9.64 8.98
CA LEU A 102 0.54 -10.91 8.29
C LEU A 102 1.64 -11.76 8.95
N HIS A 103 2.78 -11.16 9.28
CA HIS A 103 3.93 -11.84 9.88
C HIS A 103 4.90 -10.81 10.51
N GLU A 104 5.65 -11.18 11.55
CA GLU A 104 6.62 -10.30 12.22
C GLU A 104 7.74 -9.76 11.30
N ASN A 105 8.07 -10.47 10.24
CA ASN A 105 9.01 -10.04 9.19
C ASN A 105 8.35 -9.22 8.08
N VAL A 106 7.09 -8.81 8.22
CA VAL A 106 6.36 -8.01 7.25
C VAL A 106 6.00 -6.66 7.87
N ALA A 107 6.54 -5.60 7.31
CA ALA A 107 6.12 -4.23 7.58
C ALA A 107 5.26 -3.73 6.41
N ALA A 108 4.08 -3.21 6.71
CA ALA A 108 3.17 -2.64 5.74
C ALA A 108 3.14 -1.11 5.84
N VAL A 109 3.03 -0.47 4.71
CA VAL A 109 2.87 0.99 4.59
C VAL A 109 1.70 1.26 3.65
N LYS A 110 0.71 2.02 4.12
CA LYS A 110 -0.37 2.55 3.29
C LYS A 110 -0.06 3.99 2.94
N ILE A 111 -0.18 4.33 1.68
CA ILE A 111 -0.03 5.69 1.16
C ILE A 111 -1.34 6.05 0.48
N ASP A 112 -2.09 6.96 1.08
CA ASP A 112 -3.39 7.38 0.58
C ASP A 112 -3.63 8.89 0.75
N GLY A 113 -4.80 9.33 0.37
CA GLY A 113 -5.21 10.70 0.56
C GLY A 113 -6.45 11.09 -0.24
N PRO A 114 -7.06 12.22 0.10
CA PRO A 114 -8.33 12.69 -0.44
C PRO A 114 -8.26 13.15 -1.92
N THR A 115 -7.08 13.09 -2.51
CA THR A 115 -6.83 13.62 -3.85
C THR A 115 -7.83 13.14 -4.91
N LYS A 116 -8.16 11.85 -4.89
CA LYS A 116 -9.09 11.20 -5.83
C LYS A 116 -10.41 10.84 -5.17
N GLU A 117 -10.34 10.26 -3.99
CA GLU A 117 -11.50 9.81 -3.21
C GLU A 117 -12.47 10.97 -2.92
N ASP A 118 -11.93 12.13 -2.51
CA ASP A 118 -12.71 13.33 -2.17
C ASP A 118 -12.61 14.45 -3.23
N TYR A 119 -12.06 14.17 -4.40
CA TYR A 119 -11.94 15.12 -5.53
C TYR A 119 -11.16 16.41 -5.22
N VAL A 120 -10.24 16.38 -4.28
CA VAL A 120 -9.49 17.56 -3.78
C VAL A 120 -8.02 17.56 -4.18
N TRP A 121 -7.72 17.24 -5.42
CA TRP A 121 -6.35 17.12 -5.95
C TRP A 121 -5.46 18.34 -5.72
N GLY A 122 -6.04 19.53 -5.61
CA GLY A 122 -5.31 20.79 -5.35
C GLY A 122 -4.85 20.96 -3.92
N PHE A 123 -5.40 20.22 -2.97
CA PHE A 123 -5.08 20.38 -1.54
C PHE A 123 -3.71 19.86 -1.15
N ARG A 124 -3.13 18.97 -1.96
CA ARG A 124 -1.80 18.38 -1.68
C ARG A 124 -1.70 17.80 -0.27
N CYS A 125 -2.74 17.14 0.15
CA CYS A 125 -2.83 16.42 1.42
C CYS A 125 -2.73 14.92 1.17
N GLY A 126 -2.03 14.20 2.02
CA GLY A 126 -1.90 12.75 1.96
C GLY A 126 -1.58 12.19 3.33
N PHE A 127 -1.79 10.91 3.47
CA PHE A 127 -1.59 10.16 4.71
C PHE A 127 -0.62 9.02 4.47
N ILE A 128 0.19 8.74 5.48
CA ILE A 128 1.03 7.55 5.52
C ILE A 128 0.72 6.78 6.79
N THR A 129 0.34 5.53 6.65
CA THR A 129 -0.01 4.65 7.75
C THR A 129 0.94 3.46 7.78
N PHE A 130 1.36 3.06 8.96
CA PHE A 130 2.26 1.92 9.16
C PHE A 130 1.57 0.82 9.95
N GLY A 131 1.86 -0.41 9.57
CA GLY A 131 1.44 -1.59 10.28
C GLY A 131 2.52 -2.67 10.28
N GLY A 132 2.55 -3.47 11.33
CA GLY A 132 3.47 -4.59 11.44
C GLY A 132 3.16 -5.40 12.68
N LYS A 133 3.08 -6.71 12.50
CA LYS A 133 2.80 -7.65 13.57
C LYS A 133 3.86 -7.58 14.66
N GLY A 134 3.40 -7.41 15.91
CA GLY A 134 4.28 -7.36 17.07
C GLY A 134 5.05 -6.05 17.27
N ASN A 135 4.81 -5.03 16.46
CA ASN A 135 5.40 -3.70 16.68
C ASN A 135 4.86 -3.08 17.97
N THR A 136 5.74 -2.42 18.72
CA THR A 136 5.40 -1.72 19.96
C THR A 136 5.05 -0.25 19.68
N GLU A 137 4.35 0.38 20.63
CA GLU A 137 4.05 1.81 20.58
C GLU A 137 5.33 2.65 20.46
N GLU A 138 6.38 2.31 21.19
CA GLU A 138 7.68 2.99 21.11
C GLU A 138 8.31 2.95 19.72
N GLN A 139 8.14 1.82 19.00
CA GLN A 139 8.62 1.69 17.63
C GLN A 139 7.85 2.60 16.68
N TYR A 140 6.52 2.70 16.84
CA TYR A 140 5.70 3.63 16.06
C TYR A 140 6.02 5.09 16.37
N GLU A 141 6.21 5.45 17.64
CA GLU A 141 6.67 6.80 18.01
C GLU A 141 8.01 7.16 17.38
N ALA A 142 8.98 6.24 17.42
CA ALA A 142 10.28 6.47 16.80
C ALA A 142 10.17 6.66 15.29
N LEU A 143 9.26 5.92 14.64
CA LEU A 143 8.97 6.04 13.21
C LEU A 143 8.34 7.39 12.89
N VAL A 144 7.34 7.84 13.66
CA VAL A 144 6.70 9.15 13.53
C VAL A 144 7.74 10.28 13.65
N LYS A 145 8.61 10.22 14.66
CA LYS A 145 9.69 11.21 14.85
C LYS A 145 10.64 11.27 13.64
N LYS A 146 10.98 10.12 13.04
CA LYS A 146 11.79 10.05 11.81
C LYS A 146 11.07 10.68 10.63
N LEU A 147 9.78 10.40 10.46
CA LEU A 147 8.96 10.98 9.40
C LEU A 147 8.82 12.49 9.54
N MET A 148 8.62 13.00 10.75
CA MET A 148 8.63 14.44 11.00
C MET A 148 9.94 15.09 10.54
N GLY A 149 11.08 14.43 10.79
CA GLY A 149 12.39 14.88 10.30
C GLY A 149 12.49 14.88 8.78
N VAL A 150 11.96 13.85 8.12
CA VAL A 150 11.92 13.76 6.64
C VAL A 150 11.02 14.85 6.05
N ILE A 151 9.82 15.06 6.60
CA ILE A 151 8.91 16.13 6.17
C ILE A 151 9.60 17.48 6.34
N ARG A 152 10.20 17.73 7.51
CA ARG A 152 10.89 18.99 7.80
C ARG A 152 12.04 19.27 6.83
N SER A 153 12.81 18.27 6.45
CA SER A 153 13.95 18.42 5.56
C SER A 153 13.57 18.47 4.07
N SER A 154 12.39 18.00 3.68
CA SER A 154 11.96 17.97 2.27
C SER A 154 11.03 19.11 1.90
N VAL A 155 9.89 19.24 2.59
CA VAL A 155 8.83 20.21 2.26
C VAL A 155 8.55 21.20 3.39
N SER A 156 9.32 21.16 4.46
CA SER A 156 9.23 21.96 5.69
C SER A 156 8.01 21.64 6.55
N CYS A 157 6.79 21.70 6.03
CA CYS A 157 5.56 21.30 6.71
C CYS A 157 4.51 20.91 5.67
N SER A 158 3.52 20.16 6.11
CA SER A 158 2.35 19.83 5.29
C SER A 158 1.37 21.03 5.29
N ASN A 159 0.46 21.02 4.30
CA ASN A 159 -0.53 22.08 4.10
C ASN A 159 -1.59 22.06 5.21
N THR A 160 -1.38 22.85 6.26
CA THR A 160 -2.30 22.93 7.42
C THR A 160 -3.71 23.45 7.05
N PRO A 161 -3.88 24.48 6.21
CA PRO A 161 -5.21 24.88 5.77
C PRO A 161 -6.00 23.77 5.08
N ALA A 162 -5.37 23.00 4.21
CA ALA A 162 -6.00 21.86 3.54
C ALA A 162 -6.45 20.79 4.55
N GLN A 163 -5.59 20.43 5.50
CA GLN A 163 -5.94 19.49 6.57
C GLN A 163 -7.12 19.98 7.41
N SER A 164 -7.14 21.26 7.74
CA SER A 164 -8.24 21.87 8.54
C SER A 164 -9.57 21.85 7.77
N ILE A 165 -9.55 22.09 6.47
CA ILE A 165 -10.73 22.01 5.63
C ILE A 165 -11.21 20.56 5.55
N MET A 166 -10.32 19.61 5.27
CA MET A 166 -10.65 18.18 5.23
C MET A 166 -11.27 17.69 6.54
N LEU A 167 -10.66 18.05 7.68
CA LEU A 167 -11.19 17.67 8.98
C LEU A 167 -12.62 18.20 9.19
N LYS A 168 -12.89 19.44 8.82
CA LYS A 168 -14.24 20.03 8.91
C LYS A 168 -15.22 19.34 7.97
N THR A 169 -14.77 18.96 6.77
CA THR A 169 -15.59 18.25 5.80
C THR A 169 -15.99 16.88 6.36
N PHE A 170 -15.04 16.10 6.90
CA PHE A 170 -15.35 14.80 7.49
C PHE A 170 -16.20 14.86 8.78
N GLN A 171 -16.22 16.01 9.45
CA GLN A 171 -17.08 16.22 10.61
C GLN A 171 -18.46 16.80 10.25
N SER A 172 -18.71 17.09 8.98
CA SER A 172 -19.97 17.67 8.53
C SER A 172 -21.02 16.57 8.33
N GLU A 173 -22.22 16.82 8.88
CA GLU A 173 -23.38 15.93 8.68
C GLU A 173 -24.11 16.19 7.33
N THR A 174 -23.64 17.15 6.53
CA THR A 174 -24.29 17.61 5.30
C THR A 174 -23.64 17.15 4.01
N LEU A 175 -22.73 16.19 4.10
CA LEU A 175 -22.05 15.58 2.94
C LEU A 175 -22.54 14.16 2.72
#